data_ae4d4e0a968a56a790611cf41ca3ed36
#
_entry.id   ae4d4e0a968a56a790611cf41ca3ed36
#
_cell.length_a   1.000
_cell.length_b   1.000
_cell.length_c   1.000
_cell.angle_alpha   90.00
_cell.angle_beta   90.00
_cell.angle_gamma   90.00
#
_symmetry.space_group_name_H-M   'P 1'
#
loop_
_entity.id
_entity.type
_entity.pdbx_description
1 polymer ?
#
loop_
_entity_poly.entity_id
_entity_poly.type
_entity_poly.pdbx_seq_one_letter_code
_entity_poly.pdbx_strand_id
1 'polypeptide(L)'
;MKASNVCIQLLKHHEGVRYKPYTCPAGLWTVGVGHLIGDGKSLPREWNKTFTPDEVDGLLKRDLNRFELGISKMLPNVLLRQHEFDAILSFCFNLGLGCFQRSTIRQALLRGDKEAAME
;
A
#
# COMPACT_ATOMS: atom_id res chain seq x y z
N MET A 1 0.73 -6.63 -12.69
CA MET A 1 1.98 -5.87 -12.45
C MET A 1 2.34 -5.88 -10.96
N LYS A 2 3.59 -5.68 -10.68
CA LYS A 2 4.11 -5.60 -9.31
C LYS A 2 4.81 -4.27 -9.08
N ALA A 3 4.90 -3.85 -7.81
CA ALA A 3 5.66 -2.66 -7.43
C ALA A 3 7.12 -2.82 -7.83
N SER A 4 7.73 -1.74 -8.33
CA SER A 4 9.16 -1.72 -8.60
C SER A 4 9.97 -1.60 -7.30
N ASN A 5 11.25 -1.95 -7.35
CA ASN A 5 12.14 -1.75 -6.21
C ASN A 5 12.22 -0.27 -5.80
N VAL A 6 12.18 0.64 -6.75
CA VAL A 6 12.17 2.08 -6.47
C VAL A 6 10.93 2.45 -5.67
N CYS A 7 9.76 1.95 -6.06
CA CYS A 7 8.51 2.17 -5.34
C CYS A 7 8.60 1.65 -3.91
N ILE A 8 9.10 0.44 -3.73
CA ILE A 8 9.24 -0.17 -2.39
C ILE A 8 10.15 0.68 -1.50
N GLN A 9 11.28 1.15 -2.02
CA GLN A 9 12.19 1.99 -1.24
C GLN A 9 11.56 3.33 -0.87
N LEU A 10 10.78 3.93 -1.77
CA LEU A 10 10.07 5.17 -1.49
C LEU A 10 8.99 4.97 -0.41
N LEU A 11 8.26 3.85 -0.47
CA LEU A 11 7.28 3.52 0.57
C LEU A 11 7.95 3.37 1.94
N LYS A 12 9.07 2.66 2.01
CA LYS A 12 9.84 2.51 3.24
C LYS A 12 10.33 3.86 3.78
N HIS A 13 10.74 4.76 2.90
CA HIS A 13 11.20 6.09 3.28
C HIS A 13 10.06 6.94 3.84
N HIS A 14 8.90 6.94 3.19
CA HIS A 14 7.75 7.74 3.59
C HIS A 14 7.08 7.22 4.86
N GLU A 15 6.85 5.90 4.94
CA GLU A 15 6.18 5.29 6.08
C GLU A 15 7.11 5.10 7.27
N GLY A 16 8.41 4.97 7.00
CA GLY A 16 9.38 4.54 7.99
C GLY A 16 9.30 3.04 8.22
N VAL A 17 10.35 2.47 8.79
CA VAL A 17 10.40 1.04 9.12
C VAL A 17 10.49 0.91 10.64
N ARG A 18 9.49 0.27 11.25
CA ARG A 18 9.43 0.05 12.68
C ARG A 18 9.45 -1.43 13.00
N TYR A 19 10.38 -1.83 13.86
CA TYR A 19 10.54 -3.24 14.24
C TYR A 19 9.75 -3.61 15.49
N LYS A 20 9.18 -2.64 16.17
CA LYS A 20 8.30 -2.85 17.33
C LYS A 20 6.93 -2.25 17.06
N PRO A 21 5.85 -2.91 17.50
CA PRO A 21 4.52 -2.31 17.38
C PRO A 21 4.45 -0.94 18.02
N TYR A 22 3.71 -0.06 17.39
CA TYR A 22 3.48 1.31 17.86
C TYR A 22 2.08 1.74 17.46
N THR A 23 1.58 2.80 18.07
CA THR A 23 0.31 3.40 17.65
C THR A 23 0.57 4.52 16.66
N CYS A 24 -0.11 4.48 15.51
CA CYS A 24 -0.03 5.53 14.51
C CYS A 24 -0.79 6.79 14.98
N PRO A 25 -0.73 7.92 14.24
CA PRO A 25 -1.47 9.14 14.64
C PRO A 25 -2.96 8.93 14.82
N ALA A 26 -3.56 7.93 14.16
CA ALA A 26 -4.96 7.57 14.34
C ALA A 26 -5.20 6.73 15.60
N GLY A 27 -4.17 6.40 16.36
CA GLY A 27 -4.27 5.60 17.58
C GLY A 27 -4.38 4.09 17.33
N LEU A 28 -4.03 3.64 16.14
CA LEU A 28 -4.14 2.21 15.76
C LEU A 28 -2.78 1.52 15.84
N TRP A 29 -2.78 0.28 16.35
CA TRP A 29 -1.56 -0.52 16.45
C TRP A 29 -1.03 -0.91 15.07
N THR A 30 0.24 -0.63 14.84
CA THR A 30 0.92 -0.73 13.56
C THR A 30 2.33 -1.27 13.77
N VAL A 31 2.90 -1.91 12.75
CA VAL A 31 4.28 -2.39 12.79
C VAL A 31 4.86 -2.44 11.38
N GLY A 32 6.18 -2.42 11.28
CA GLY A 32 6.89 -2.54 10.00
C GLY A 32 6.74 -1.29 9.15
N VAL A 33 6.33 -1.46 7.90
CA VAL A 33 6.13 -0.38 6.94
C VAL A 33 4.63 -0.09 6.86
N GLY A 34 4.09 0.52 7.92
CA GLY A 34 2.69 0.91 7.97
C GLY A 34 1.69 -0.26 8.01
N HIS A 35 2.12 -1.44 8.48
CA HIS A 35 1.22 -2.59 8.55
C HIS A 35 0.28 -2.49 9.75
N LEU A 36 -1.03 -2.42 9.47
CA LEU A 36 -2.07 -2.40 10.51
C LEU A 36 -2.21 -3.79 11.13
N ILE A 37 -2.12 -3.88 12.45
CA ILE A 37 -2.24 -5.15 13.18
C ILE A 37 -3.72 -5.42 13.44
N GLY A 38 -4.31 -6.36 12.71
CA GLY A 38 -5.72 -6.68 12.81
C GLY A 38 -6.58 -5.46 12.50
N ASP A 39 -7.50 -5.10 13.41
CA ASP A 39 -8.29 -3.87 13.30
C ASP A 39 -7.57 -2.65 13.91
N GLY A 40 -6.38 -2.85 14.47
CA GLY A 40 -5.57 -1.80 15.08
C GLY A 40 -6.03 -1.36 16.47
N LYS A 41 -7.15 -1.86 16.97
CA LYS A 41 -7.72 -1.41 18.24
C LYS A 41 -7.02 -2.04 19.45
N SER A 42 -6.43 -3.20 19.28
CA SER A 42 -5.72 -3.91 20.34
C SER A 42 -4.46 -4.54 19.78
N LEU A 43 -3.49 -4.82 20.65
CA LEU A 43 -2.26 -5.50 20.29
C LEU A 43 -2.33 -6.93 20.75
N PRO A 44 -2.49 -7.91 19.84
CA PRO A 44 -2.44 -9.32 20.22
C PRO A 44 -1.10 -9.68 20.87
N ARG A 45 -1.13 -10.59 21.80
CA ARG A 45 0.05 -10.98 22.58
C ARG A 45 1.20 -11.47 21.69
N GLU A 46 0.87 -12.21 20.64
CA GLU A 46 1.84 -12.77 19.68
C GLU A 46 2.55 -11.70 18.87
N TRP A 47 1.95 -10.52 18.77
CA TRP A 47 2.51 -9.39 18.03
C TRP A 47 3.30 -8.43 18.92
N ASN A 48 3.22 -8.58 20.23
CA ASN A 48 3.95 -7.74 21.17
C ASN A 48 5.39 -8.24 21.32
N LYS A 49 6.20 -7.99 20.30
CA LYS A 49 7.59 -8.45 20.21
C LYS A 49 8.39 -7.53 19.31
N THR A 50 9.71 -7.73 19.26
CA THR A 50 10.58 -7.10 18.25
C THR A 50 10.57 -7.99 17.02
N PHE A 51 10.20 -7.40 15.88
CA PHE A 51 10.18 -8.11 14.59
C PHE A 51 11.57 -8.08 13.96
N THR A 52 11.91 -9.14 13.24
CA THR A 52 13.14 -9.16 12.44
C THR A 52 12.92 -8.41 11.12
N PRO A 53 14.02 -7.98 10.45
CA PRO A 53 13.89 -7.40 9.10
C PRO A 53 13.14 -8.30 8.12
N ASP A 54 13.37 -9.62 8.18
CA ASP A 54 12.67 -10.58 7.30
C ASP A 54 11.18 -10.63 7.60
N GLU A 55 10.78 -10.57 8.87
CA GLU A 55 9.38 -10.54 9.24
C GLU A 55 8.70 -9.26 8.74
N VAL A 56 9.37 -8.12 8.86
CA VAL A 56 8.85 -6.83 8.36
C VAL A 56 8.71 -6.86 6.85
N ASP A 57 9.71 -7.38 6.14
CA ASP A 57 9.66 -7.51 4.68
C ASP A 57 8.53 -8.45 4.25
N GLY A 58 8.30 -9.52 5.00
CA GLY A 58 7.18 -10.44 4.74
C GLY A 58 5.82 -9.77 4.86
N LEU A 59 5.64 -8.94 5.89
CA LEU A 59 4.40 -8.17 6.08
C LEU A 59 4.18 -7.18 4.93
N LEU A 60 5.24 -6.45 4.56
CA LEU A 60 5.17 -5.51 3.44
C LEU A 60 4.82 -6.21 2.14
N LYS A 61 5.42 -7.36 1.89
CA LYS A 61 5.17 -8.16 0.68
C LYS A 61 3.71 -8.60 0.59
N ARG A 62 3.12 -9.03 1.71
CA ARG A 62 1.69 -9.38 1.78
C ARG A 62 0.80 -8.18 1.49
N ASP A 63 1.11 -7.04 2.08
CA ASP A 63 0.33 -5.82 1.86
C ASP A 63 0.42 -5.35 0.42
N LEU A 64 1.63 -5.35 -0.16
CA LEU A 64 1.84 -5.00 -1.56
C LEU A 64 1.07 -5.93 -2.49
N ASN A 65 1.11 -7.24 -2.24
CA ASN A 65 0.39 -8.22 -3.04
C ASN A 65 -1.12 -7.95 -3.04
N ARG A 66 -1.68 -7.62 -1.89
CA ARG A 66 -3.09 -7.27 -1.76
C ARG A 66 -3.44 -6.03 -2.58
N PHE A 67 -2.61 -4.99 -2.53
CA PHE A 67 -2.81 -3.77 -3.31
C PHE A 67 -2.62 -4.03 -4.81
N GLU A 68 -1.61 -4.79 -5.19
CA GLU A 68 -1.34 -5.14 -6.59
C GLU A 68 -2.53 -5.89 -7.21
N LEU A 69 -3.06 -6.88 -6.51
CA LEU A 69 -4.24 -7.63 -6.97
C LEU A 69 -5.47 -6.74 -7.03
N GLY A 70 -5.67 -5.90 -6.03
CA GLY A 70 -6.81 -4.98 -5.99
C GLY A 70 -6.80 -3.99 -7.15
N ILE A 71 -5.65 -3.41 -7.44
CA ILE A 71 -5.48 -2.47 -8.57
C ILE A 71 -5.76 -3.18 -9.88
N SER A 72 -5.23 -4.38 -10.07
CA SER A 72 -5.45 -5.15 -11.30
C SER A 72 -6.93 -5.45 -11.53
N LYS A 73 -7.68 -5.75 -10.48
CA LYS A 73 -9.12 -5.98 -10.57
C LYS A 73 -9.90 -4.71 -10.89
N MET A 74 -9.43 -3.57 -10.38
CA MET A 74 -10.11 -2.29 -10.56
C MET A 74 -9.82 -1.63 -11.91
N LEU A 75 -8.77 -2.06 -12.60
CA LEU A 75 -8.34 -1.51 -13.88
C LEU A 75 -8.21 -2.63 -14.93
N PRO A 76 -9.31 -3.37 -15.24
CA PRO A 76 -9.25 -4.41 -16.25
C PRO A 76 -8.94 -3.79 -17.61
N ASN A 77 -8.06 -4.42 -18.37
CA ASN A 77 -7.68 -4.01 -19.74
C ASN A 77 -7.03 -2.62 -19.83
N VAL A 78 -6.53 -2.07 -18.74
CA VAL A 78 -5.78 -0.82 -18.74
C VAL A 78 -4.30 -1.13 -18.81
N LEU A 79 -3.63 -0.62 -19.84
CA LEU A 79 -2.17 -0.77 -19.99
C LEU A 79 -1.47 0.33 -19.25
N LEU A 80 -0.64 -0.04 -18.27
CA LEU A 80 0.11 0.90 -17.45
C LEU A 80 1.60 0.68 -17.64
N ARG A 81 2.36 1.79 -17.64
CA ARG A 81 3.81 1.74 -17.49
C ARG A 81 4.14 1.51 -16.02
N GLN A 82 5.35 1.03 -15.75
CA GLN A 82 5.75 0.71 -14.38
C GLN A 82 5.62 1.91 -13.44
N HIS A 83 6.06 3.09 -13.85
CA HIS A 83 5.98 4.29 -13.01
C HIS A 83 4.53 4.74 -12.76
N GLU A 84 3.66 4.51 -13.72
CA GLU A 84 2.22 4.79 -13.58
C GLU A 84 1.60 3.85 -12.55
N PHE A 85 1.93 2.58 -12.64
CA PHE A 85 1.47 1.58 -11.67
C PHE A 85 1.98 1.89 -10.26
N ASP A 86 3.27 2.25 -10.14
CA ASP A 86 3.88 2.60 -8.86
C ASP A 86 3.18 3.81 -8.21
N ALA A 87 2.81 4.81 -9.00
CA ALA A 87 2.10 5.99 -8.51
C ALA A 87 0.72 5.63 -7.97
N ILE A 88 -0.01 4.76 -8.68
CA ILE A 88 -1.32 4.28 -8.25
C ILE A 88 -1.19 3.44 -6.98
N LEU A 89 -0.18 2.58 -6.92
CA LEU A 89 0.08 1.76 -5.74
C LEU A 89 0.38 2.62 -4.52
N SER A 90 1.19 3.66 -4.66
CA SER A 90 1.50 4.59 -3.58
C SER A 90 0.25 5.32 -3.09
N PHE A 91 -0.62 5.72 -4.01
CA PHE A 91 -1.90 6.33 -3.68
C PHE A 91 -2.75 5.37 -2.84
N CYS A 92 -2.86 4.11 -3.28
CA CYS A 92 -3.64 3.10 -2.57
C CYS A 92 -3.04 2.73 -1.22
N PHE A 93 -1.72 2.70 -1.13
CA PHE A 93 -1.02 2.41 0.12
C PHE A 93 -1.33 3.47 1.19
N ASN A 94 -1.42 4.73 0.76
CA ASN A 94 -1.75 5.85 1.66
C ASN A 94 -3.23 5.96 1.98
N LEU A 95 -4.09 5.87 0.96
CA LEU A 95 -5.51 6.25 1.07
C LEU A 95 -6.45 5.05 1.00
N GLY A 96 -5.94 3.88 0.67
CA GLY A 96 -6.72 2.65 0.60
C GLY A 96 -7.30 2.37 -0.78
N LEU A 97 -7.57 1.10 -1.04
CA LEU A 97 -8.17 0.63 -2.29
C LEU A 97 -9.58 1.19 -2.49
N GLY A 98 -10.35 1.32 -1.42
CA GLY A 98 -11.70 1.87 -1.50
C GLY A 98 -11.72 3.32 -1.98
N CYS A 99 -10.76 4.12 -1.54
CA CYS A 99 -10.61 5.50 -2.01
C CYS A 99 -10.28 5.54 -3.51
N PHE A 100 -9.37 4.67 -3.96
CA PHE A 100 -9.04 4.56 -5.37
C PHE A 100 -10.23 4.11 -6.20
N GLN A 101 -11.00 3.14 -5.71
CA GLN A 101 -12.18 2.62 -6.39
C GLN A 101 -13.18 3.74 -6.72
N ARG A 102 -13.31 4.71 -5.83
CA ARG A 102 -14.25 5.84 -5.99
C ARG A 102 -13.61 7.06 -6.62
N SER A 103 -12.33 6.98 -7.01
CA SER A 103 -11.59 8.15 -7.47
C SER A 103 -11.89 8.51 -8.94
N THR A 104 -11.75 9.78 -9.25
CA THR A 104 -11.79 10.26 -10.63
C THR A 104 -10.59 9.77 -11.44
N ILE A 105 -9.47 9.48 -10.77
CA ILE A 105 -8.27 8.90 -11.38
C ILE A 105 -8.63 7.56 -12.02
N ARG A 106 -9.29 6.68 -11.27
CA ARG A 106 -9.70 5.36 -11.78
C ARG A 106 -10.66 5.51 -12.95
N GLN A 107 -11.63 6.40 -12.84
CA GLN A 107 -12.60 6.65 -13.91
C GLN A 107 -11.92 7.13 -15.19
N ALA A 108 -10.96 8.05 -15.07
CA ALA A 108 -10.19 8.54 -16.20
C ALA A 108 -9.37 7.42 -16.86
N LEU A 109 -8.72 6.59 -16.08
CA LEU A 109 -7.95 5.46 -16.58
C LEU A 109 -8.83 4.43 -17.31
N LEU A 110 -10.03 4.16 -16.80
CA LEU A 110 -10.97 3.25 -17.45
C LEU A 110 -11.47 3.79 -18.80
N ARG A 111 -11.54 5.11 -18.96
CA ARG A 111 -11.87 5.76 -20.24
C ARG A 111 -10.69 5.84 -21.19
N GLY A 112 -9.49 5.47 -20.76
CA GLY A 112 -8.27 5.62 -21.54
C GLY A 112 -7.66 7.02 -21.50
N ASP A 113 -8.10 7.88 -20.58
CA ASP A 113 -7.61 9.25 -20.45
C ASP A 113 -6.53 9.34 -19.38
N LYS A 114 -5.31 8.94 -19.74
CA LYS A 114 -4.19 8.95 -18.80
C LYS A 114 -3.76 10.35 -18.39
N GLU A 115 -3.90 11.35 -19.27
CA GLU A 115 -3.51 12.71 -18.94
C GLU A 115 -4.34 13.26 -17.79
N ALA A 116 -5.66 13.12 -17.86
CA ALA A 116 -6.54 13.54 -16.77
C ALA A 116 -6.28 12.77 -15.47
N ALA A 117 -5.95 11.47 -15.57
CA ALA A 117 -5.70 10.63 -14.40
C ALA A 117 -4.42 11.00 -13.66
N MET A 118 -3.39 11.45 -14.41
CA MET A 118 -2.05 11.69 -13.86
C MET A 118 -1.76 13.17 -13.56
N GLU A 119 -2.75 14.01 -13.65
CA GLU A 119 -2.62 15.42 -13.26
C GLU A 119 -2.48 15.65 -11.76
#